data_cb9d67a16927b36eaa0ba7de0d63087e
#
_entry.id   cb9d67a16927b36eaa0ba7de0d63087e
#
_cell.length_a   1.000
_cell.length_b   1.000
_cell.length_c   1.000
_cell.angle_alpha   90.00
_cell.angle_beta   90.00
_cell.angle_gamma   90.00
#
_symmetry.space_group_name_H-M   'P 1'
#
loop_
_entity.id
_entity.type
_entity.pdbx_description
1 polymer ?
#
loop_
_entity_poly.entity_id
_entity_poly.type
_entity_poly.pdbx_seq_one_letter_code
_entity_poly.pdbx_strand_id
1 'polypeptide(L)'
;MHNRWHLYNELIDSVPSTELVKSFVYGDHWLMVESDAGGVGIAQHFPAMPGAQDPALSQYEIMGQPLRKVAERLKSWDFNQASIGLAALNAANNTLALRPESPIQPGVNRLPGNAFDFFRAEATGKKVAVIGHFPGLRMLRQHCDMCILERNPQPGDLPDAAAEYVLPEQDIVFVTGTTFINKTITRLLELTRTAKVFMVGPSTPMHPLLFRHGFASLSGLVVENAAGVARALKNNDCEAIFANGGLKVNLLPGGAQ
;
A
#
# COMPACT_ATOMS: atom_id res chain seq x y z
N MET A 1 -0.79 -14.72 -23.37
CA MET A 1 -1.19 -13.45 -22.72
C MET A 1 -0.96 -13.59 -21.23
N HIS A 2 -0.10 -12.76 -20.63
CA HIS A 2 0.06 -12.76 -19.18
C HIS A 2 -1.26 -12.30 -18.57
N ASN A 3 -1.80 -13.09 -17.65
CA ASN A 3 -3.00 -12.72 -16.90
C ASN A 3 -2.63 -11.57 -15.96
N ARG A 4 -2.99 -10.33 -16.31
CA ARG A 4 -2.70 -9.13 -15.50
C ARG A 4 -3.35 -9.14 -14.12
N TRP A 5 -4.34 -10.04 -13.91
CA TRP A 5 -4.97 -10.26 -12.63
C TRP A 5 -4.22 -11.28 -11.74
N HIS A 6 -3.14 -11.91 -12.25
CA HIS A 6 -2.44 -12.95 -11.51
C HIS A 6 -1.97 -12.47 -10.14
N LEU A 7 -1.28 -11.32 -10.08
CA LEU A 7 -0.83 -10.71 -8.83
C LEU A 7 -1.99 -10.41 -7.86
N TYR A 8 -3.10 -9.89 -8.38
CA TYR A 8 -4.30 -9.60 -7.59
C TYR A 8 -4.93 -10.88 -7.04
N ASN A 9 -5.04 -11.92 -7.86
CA ASN A 9 -5.61 -13.20 -7.45
C ASN A 9 -4.78 -13.84 -6.34
N GLU A 10 -3.45 -13.91 -6.48
CA GLU A 10 -2.57 -14.45 -5.44
C GLU A 10 -2.72 -13.69 -4.11
N LEU A 11 -2.79 -12.36 -4.15
CA LEU A 11 -3.02 -11.55 -2.94
C LEU A 11 -4.39 -11.81 -2.31
N ILE A 12 -5.45 -11.86 -3.12
CA ILE A 12 -6.81 -12.13 -2.63
C ILE A 12 -6.91 -13.55 -2.06
N ASP A 13 -6.28 -14.52 -2.72
CA ASP A 13 -6.25 -15.92 -2.27
C ASP A 13 -5.48 -16.10 -0.96
N SER A 14 -4.55 -15.17 -0.63
CA SER A 14 -3.84 -15.18 0.66
C SER A 14 -4.72 -14.77 1.85
N VAL A 15 -5.86 -14.11 1.61
CA VAL A 15 -6.79 -13.73 2.67
C VAL A 15 -7.50 -14.97 3.22
N PRO A 16 -7.47 -15.24 4.54
CA PRO A 16 -8.17 -16.37 5.14
C PRO A 16 -9.68 -16.36 4.84
N SER A 17 -10.23 -17.50 4.47
CA SER A 17 -11.66 -17.62 4.13
C SER A 17 -12.59 -17.54 5.32
N THR A 18 -12.05 -17.72 6.53
CA THR A 18 -12.81 -17.76 7.79
C THR A 18 -12.92 -16.41 8.47
N GLU A 19 -12.11 -15.43 8.09
CA GLU A 19 -12.12 -14.10 8.67
C GLU A 19 -13.30 -13.27 8.14
N LEU A 20 -13.93 -12.50 9.05
CA LEU A 20 -15.03 -11.60 8.75
C LEU A 20 -14.64 -10.15 8.97
N VAL A 21 -15.29 -9.24 8.28
CA VAL A 21 -15.18 -7.80 8.57
C VAL A 21 -15.88 -7.49 9.89
N LYS A 22 -15.11 -7.09 10.89
CA LYS A 22 -15.59 -6.67 12.21
C LYS A 22 -16.05 -5.23 12.23
N SER A 23 -15.28 -4.33 11.64
CA SER A 23 -15.62 -2.92 11.55
C SER A 23 -15.10 -2.28 10.26
N PHE A 24 -15.76 -1.19 9.87
CA PHE A 24 -15.41 -0.41 8.69
C PHE A 24 -15.58 1.08 8.99
N VAL A 25 -14.58 1.89 8.59
CA VAL A 25 -14.59 3.33 8.83
C VAL A 25 -14.21 4.07 7.54
N TYR A 26 -15.03 5.03 7.13
CA TYR A 26 -14.70 6.03 6.14
C TYR A 26 -14.09 7.27 6.80
N GLY A 27 -13.02 7.80 6.20
CA GLY A 27 -12.54 9.17 6.34
C GLY A 27 -12.41 9.79 4.95
N ASP A 28 -12.14 11.09 4.85
CA ASP A 28 -12.06 11.78 3.55
C ASP A 28 -10.87 11.33 2.70
N HIS A 29 -9.73 11.03 3.35
CA HIS A 29 -8.49 10.63 2.67
C HIS A 29 -8.17 9.14 2.80
N TRP A 30 -8.69 8.48 3.81
CA TRP A 30 -8.38 7.10 4.15
C TRP A 30 -9.63 6.36 4.58
N LEU A 31 -9.67 5.07 4.29
CA LEU A 31 -10.65 4.15 4.85
C LEU A 31 -9.95 3.00 5.59
N MET A 32 -10.65 2.40 6.52
CA MET A 32 -10.14 1.33 7.39
C MET A 32 -11.10 0.16 7.45
N VAL A 33 -10.57 -1.03 7.37
CA VAL A 33 -11.25 -2.30 7.63
C VAL A 33 -10.56 -2.98 8.81
N GLU A 34 -11.33 -3.48 9.78
CA GLU A 34 -10.85 -4.34 10.87
C GLU A 34 -11.40 -5.75 10.66
N SER A 35 -10.53 -6.76 10.74
CA SER A 35 -10.89 -8.18 10.76
C SER A 35 -11.31 -8.62 12.17
N ASP A 36 -12.19 -9.61 12.29
CA ASP A 36 -12.53 -10.26 13.56
C ASP A 36 -11.33 -11.04 14.14
N ALA A 37 -10.33 -11.36 13.34
CA ALA A 37 -9.02 -11.88 13.78
C ALA A 37 -8.10 -10.79 14.37
N GLY A 38 -8.53 -9.51 14.39
CA GLY A 38 -7.81 -8.38 14.98
C GLY A 38 -6.83 -7.66 14.06
N GLY A 39 -6.69 -8.07 12.80
CA GLY A 39 -5.91 -7.33 11.81
C GLY A 39 -6.64 -6.07 11.36
N VAL A 40 -5.89 -5.00 11.07
CA VAL A 40 -6.42 -3.70 10.64
C VAL A 40 -5.73 -3.25 9.37
N GLY A 41 -6.49 -3.04 8.30
CA GLY A 41 -6.00 -2.55 7.03
C GLY A 41 -6.50 -1.14 6.71
N ILE A 42 -5.61 -0.33 6.16
CA ILE A 42 -5.91 1.03 5.69
C ILE A 42 -5.63 1.09 4.20
N ALA A 43 -6.44 1.86 3.48
CA ALA A 43 -6.19 2.22 2.10
C ALA A 43 -6.60 3.68 1.84
N GLN A 44 -5.96 4.30 0.87
CA GLN A 44 -6.38 5.62 0.43
C GLN A 44 -7.82 5.56 -0.08
N HIS A 45 -8.63 6.49 0.37
CA HIS A 45 -10.01 6.63 -0.08
C HIS A 45 -10.04 7.39 -1.41
N PHE A 46 -10.63 6.77 -2.41
CA PHE A 46 -11.02 7.43 -3.64
C PHE A 46 -12.54 7.54 -3.66
N PRO A 47 -13.10 8.73 -3.95
CA PRO A 47 -14.55 8.87 -4.08
C PRO A 47 -15.07 7.98 -5.22
N ALA A 48 -16.34 7.61 -5.13
CA ALA A 48 -17.00 6.88 -6.20
C ALA A 48 -16.92 7.66 -7.52
N MET A 49 -16.64 6.96 -8.61
CA MET A 49 -16.57 7.59 -9.93
C MET A 49 -17.98 8.02 -10.39
N PRO A 50 -18.13 9.18 -11.04
CA PRO A 50 -19.39 9.53 -11.66
C PRO A 50 -19.85 8.46 -12.65
N GLY A 51 -21.05 7.94 -12.49
CA GLY A 51 -21.58 6.85 -13.33
C GLY A 51 -21.10 5.44 -12.94
N ALA A 52 -20.49 5.29 -11.77
CA ALA A 52 -20.17 3.96 -11.23
C ALA A 52 -21.42 3.06 -11.24
N GLN A 53 -21.26 1.85 -11.75
CA GLN A 53 -22.36 0.88 -11.82
C GLN A 53 -22.67 0.26 -10.46
N ASP A 54 -21.69 0.25 -9.56
CA ASP A 54 -21.83 -0.25 -8.20
C ASP A 54 -22.27 0.89 -7.27
N PRO A 55 -23.37 0.75 -6.53
CA PRO A 55 -23.77 1.74 -5.53
C PRO A 55 -22.69 1.88 -4.47
N ALA A 56 -22.51 3.09 -3.94
CA ALA A 56 -21.69 3.31 -2.77
C ALA A 56 -22.20 2.41 -1.63
N LEU A 57 -21.36 1.50 -1.19
CA LEU A 57 -21.74 0.58 -0.10
C LEU A 57 -21.76 1.34 1.22
N SER A 58 -22.84 1.16 1.96
CA SER A 58 -22.87 1.58 3.36
C SER A 58 -21.92 0.69 4.18
N GLN A 59 -21.44 1.21 5.31
CA GLN A 59 -20.64 0.41 6.26
C GLN A 59 -21.37 -0.86 6.70
N TYR A 60 -22.71 -0.84 6.77
CA TYR A 60 -23.54 -1.98 7.18
C TYR A 60 -23.55 -3.11 6.16
N GLU A 61 -23.35 -2.81 4.88
CA GLU A 61 -23.29 -3.83 3.83
C GLU A 61 -21.93 -4.54 3.78
N ILE A 62 -20.90 -3.97 4.40
CA ILE A 62 -19.55 -4.53 4.43
C ILE A 62 -19.32 -5.32 5.73
N MET A 63 -19.85 -4.83 6.86
CA MET A 63 -19.69 -5.49 8.16
C MET A 63 -20.30 -6.91 8.16
N GLY A 64 -19.59 -7.86 8.76
CA GLY A 64 -19.99 -9.26 8.84
C GLY A 64 -19.80 -10.06 7.55
N GLN A 65 -19.38 -9.44 6.44
CA GLN A 65 -19.04 -10.18 5.23
C GLN A 65 -17.70 -10.91 5.37
N PRO A 66 -17.50 -12.05 4.66
CA PRO A 66 -16.19 -12.69 4.56
C PRO A 66 -15.15 -11.71 4.04
N LEU A 67 -14.04 -11.57 4.77
CA LEU A 67 -12.98 -10.60 4.45
C LEU A 67 -12.44 -10.80 3.04
N ARG A 68 -12.25 -12.07 2.62
CA ARG A 68 -11.80 -12.42 1.26
C ARG A 68 -12.78 -11.91 0.19
N LYS A 69 -14.07 -12.05 0.41
CA LYS A 69 -15.10 -11.56 -0.53
C LYS A 69 -15.08 -10.03 -0.66
N VAL A 70 -14.79 -9.32 0.44
CA VAL A 70 -14.59 -7.87 0.40
C VAL A 70 -13.29 -7.52 -0.33
N ALA A 71 -12.20 -8.28 -0.11
CA ALA A 71 -10.92 -8.09 -0.81
C ALA A 71 -11.03 -8.29 -2.33
N GLU A 72 -11.96 -9.12 -2.84
CA GLU A 72 -12.21 -9.28 -4.29
C GLU A 72 -12.61 -7.97 -4.98
N ARG A 73 -13.17 -7.00 -4.22
CA ARG A 73 -13.50 -5.65 -4.72
C ARG A 73 -12.27 -4.89 -5.20
N LEU A 74 -11.06 -5.29 -4.79
CA LEU A 74 -9.82 -4.73 -5.33
C LEU A 74 -9.73 -4.80 -6.85
N LYS A 75 -10.43 -5.74 -7.49
CA LYS A 75 -10.50 -5.86 -8.95
C LYS A 75 -11.55 -4.96 -9.61
N SER A 76 -12.40 -4.27 -8.84
CA SER A 76 -13.37 -3.31 -9.38
C SER A 76 -12.69 -2.17 -10.12
N TRP A 77 -13.30 -1.70 -11.20
CA TRP A 77 -12.91 -0.48 -11.90
C TRP A 77 -13.42 0.80 -11.22
N ASP A 78 -14.36 0.68 -10.30
CA ASP A 78 -14.68 1.77 -9.36
C ASP A 78 -13.59 1.83 -8.29
N PHE A 79 -12.90 2.96 -8.21
CA PHE A 79 -11.76 3.13 -7.30
C PHE A 79 -12.18 3.19 -5.83
N ASN A 80 -13.43 3.59 -5.53
CA ASN A 80 -13.95 3.49 -4.16
C ASN A 80 -14.06 2.03 -3.73
N GLN A 81 -14.67 1.18 -4.57
CA GLN A 81 -14.77 -0.26 -4.33
C GLN A 81 -13.38 -0.92 -4.23
N ALA A 82 -12.46 -0.52 -5.11
CA ALA A 82 -11.09 -1.03 -5.09
C ALA A 82 -10.33 -0.61 -3.83
N SER A 83 -10.57 0.59 -3.29
CA SER A 83 -10.02 1.06 -2.01
C SER A 83 -10.50 0.20 -0.84
N ILE A 84 -11.80 -0.12 -0.81
CA ILE A 84 -12.39 -1.03 0.19
C ILE A 84 -11.74 -2.41 0.11
N GLY A 85 -11.60 -2.94 -1.11
CA GLY A 85 -10.94 -4.22 -1.35
C GLY A 85 -9.49 -4.25 -0.88
N LEU A 86 -8.74 -3.16 -1.12
CA LEU A 86 -7.35 -3.05 -0.66
C LEU A 86 -7.25 -2.97 0.87
N ALA A 87 -8.14 -2.23 1.52
CA ALA A 87 -8.15 -2.19 2.98
C ALA A 87 -8.50 -3.53 3.61
N ALA A 88 -9.45 -4.28 3.02
CA ALA A 88 -9.77 -5.64 3.46
C ALA A 88 -8.58 -6.59 3.28
N LEU A 89 -7.88 -6.51 2.14
CA LEU A 89 -6.64 -7.25 1.90
C LEU A 89 -5.58 -6.90 2.96
N ASN A 90 -5.40 -5.62 3.23
CA ASN A 90 -4.42 -5.14 4.22
C ASN A 90 -4.81 -5.57 5.64
N ALA A 91 -6.10 -5.68 5.97
CA ALA A 91 -6.55 -6.18 7.27
C ALA A 91 -6.09 -7.61 7.54
N ALA A 92 -6.05 -8.46 6.51
CA ALA A 92 -5.53 -9.82 6.65
C ALA A 92 -4.00 -9.87 6.74
N ASN A 93 -3.29 -8.94 6.06
CA ASN A 93 -1.85 -9.04 5.86
C ASN A 93 -1.03 -8.12 6.78
N ASN A 94 -1.51 -6.90 7.09
CA ASN A 94 -0.80 -5.90 7.88
C ASN A 94 -1.09 -6.08 9.38
N THR A 95 -0.85 -7.26 9.89
CA THR A 95 -1.20 -7.65 11.27
C THR A 95 -0.11 -7.30 12.27
N LEU A 96 -0.44 -7.40 13.56
CA LEU A 96 0.50 -7.19 14.67
C LEU A 96 1.69 -8.17 14.65
N ALA A 97 1.58 -9.30 13.95
CA ALA A 97 2.68 -10.22 13.72
C ALA A 97 3.85 -9.60 12.92
N LEU A 98 3.61 -8.50 12.21
CA LEU A 98 4.64 -7.76 11.47
C LEU A 98 5.38 -6.72 12.33
N ARG A 99 5.06 -6.55 13.61
CA ARG A 99 5.84 -5.68 14.49
C ARG A 99 7.27 -6.17 14.61
N PRO A 100 8.27 -5.27 14.66
CA PRO A 100 9.68 -5.66 14.76
C PRO A 100 9.99 -6.56 15.94
N GLU A 101 9.31 -6.38 17.07
CA GLU A 101 9.47 -7.16 18.31
C GLU A 101 8.71 -8.48 18.33
N SER A 102 7.85 -8.75 17.35
CA SER A 102 7.12 -10.02 17.25
C SER A 102 8.06 -11.18 16.95
N PRO A 103 7.71 -12.43 17.27
CA PRO A 103 8.54 -13.60 16.97
C PRO A 103 9.01 -13.63 15.51
N ILE A 104 10.26 -14.01 15.29
CA ILE A 104 10.86 -14.06 13.95
C ILE A 104 10.05 -14.98 13.05
N GLN A 105 9.68 -14.46 11.87
CA GLN A 105 9.07 -15.26 10.82
C GLN A 105 10.15 -15.64 9.80
N PRO A 106 10.27 -16.92 9.43
CA PRO A 106 11.22 -17.36 8.42
C PRO A 106 11.00 -16.60 7.08
N GLY A 107 12.10 -16.21 6.46
CA GLY A 107 12.07 -15.60 5.13
C GLY A 107 11.73 -14.11 5.08
N VAL A 108 11.54 -13.42 6.21
CA VAL A 108 11.31 -11.98 6.25
C VAL A 108 12.02 -11.28 7.40
N ASN A 109 12.55 -10.09 7.13
CA ASN A 109 13.08 -9.16 8.13
C ASN A 109 12.13 -7.99 8.30
N ARG A 110 11.93 -7.50 9.51
CA ARG A 110 11.03 -6.42 9.87
C ARG A 110 11.78 -5.33 10.60
N LEU A 111 11.72 -4.10 10.08
CA LEU A 111 12.46 -2.97 10.62
C LEU A 111 11.51 -1.78 10.77
N PRO A 112 11.57 -1.04 11.90
CA PRO A 112 10.73 0.13 12.10
C PRO A 112 11.24 1.31 11.30
N GLY A 113 10.37 2.30 11.07
CA GLY A 113 10.73 3.62 10.58
C GLY A 113 10.19 4.00 9.21
N ASN A 114 10.47 5.23 8.83
CA ASN A 114 10.06 5.77 7.55
C ASN A 114 10.91 5.20 6.42
N ALA A 115 10.30 4.74 5.34
CA ALA A 115 10.97 4.12 4.20
C ALA A 115 12.02 5.04 3.55
N PHE A 116 11.71 6.33 3.38
CA PHE A 116 12.60 7.27 2.71
C PHE A 116 13.87 7.57 3.54
N ASP A 117 13.77 7.54 4.87
CA ASP A 117 14.93 7.66 5.76
C ASP A 117 15.73 6.35 5.77
N PHE A 118 15.03 5.23 5.81
CA PHE A 118 15.63 3.90 5.86
C PHE A 118 16.45 3.60 4.59
N PHE A 119 15.90 3.89 3.40
CA PHE A 119 16.57 3.63 2.12
C PHE A 119 17.41 4.78 1.60
N ARG A 120 17.57 5.88 2.35
CA ARG A 120 18.33 7.06 1.93
C ARG A 120 19.79 6.74 1.52
N ALA A 121 20.48 5.94 2.31
CA ALA A 121 21.86 5.55 2.01
C ALA A 121 21.95 4.77 0.69
N GLU A 122 21.00 3.89 0.42
CA GLU A 122 20.95 3.11 -0.81
C GLU A 122 20.60 3.97 -2.03
N ALA A 123 19.79 5.00 -1.85
CA ALA A 123 19.38 5.92 -2.92
C ALA A 123 20.44 6.98 -3.24
N THR A 124 21.45 7.18 -2.37
CA THR A 124 22.47 8.23 -2.56
C THR A 124 23.22 8.06 -3.89
N GLY A 125 23.23 9.12 -4.71
CA GLY A 125 23.90 9.15 -6.02
C GLY A 125 23.20 8.36 -7.12
N LYS A 126 21.96 7.88 -6.88
CA LYS A 126 21.17 7.07 -7.82
C LYS A 126 20.13 7.90 -8.56
N LYS A 127 19.66 7.38 -9.71
CA LYS A 127 18.46 7.85 -10.39
C LYS A 127 17.26 7.21 -9.69
N VAL A 128 16.38 8.04 -9.13
CA VAL A 128 15.25 7.61 -8.30
C VAL A 128 13.94 8.16 -8.85
N ALA A 129 12.98 7.29 -9.13
CA ALA A 129 11.62 7.71 -9.39
C ALA A 129 10.73 7.42 -8.17
N VAL A 130 9.80 8.32 -7.89
CA VAL A 130 8.76 8.14 -6.87
C VAL A 130 7.40 8.23 -7.55
N ILE A 131 6.60 7.17 -7.44
CA ILE A 131 5.23 7.13 -7.93
C ILE A 131 4.29 7.47 -6.80
N GLY A 132 3.68 8.64 -6.88
CA GLY A 132 2.89 9.25 -5.82
C GLY A 132 3.66 10.35 -5.08
N HIS A 133 2.92 11.24 -4.43
CA HIS A 133 3.51 12.34 -3.66
C HIS A 133 3.45 12.04 -2.16
N PHE A 134 4.61 12.10 -1.48
CA PHE A 134 4.73 11.75 -0.06
C PHE A 134 5.36 12.87 0.76
N PRO A 135 4.97 13.01 2.03
CA PRO A 135 5.72 13.83 2.97
C PRO A 135 7.16 13.33 3.13
N GLY A 136 8.11 14.23 3.26
CA GLY A 136 9.53 13.88 3.54
C GLY A 136 10.42 13.64 2.32
N LEU A 137 9.89 13.65 1.10
CA LEU A 137 10.68 13.47 -0.13
C LEU A 137 11.78 14.54 -0.31
N ARG A 138 11.59 15.74 0.29
CA ARG A 138 12.59 16.82 0.23
C ARG A 138 13.94 16.37 0.77
N MET A 139 13.99 15.56 1.81
CA MET A 139 15.23 15.06 2.40
C MET A 139 15.91 14.04 1.48
N LEU A 140 15.13 13.15 0.85
CA LEU A 140 15.67 12.18 -0.10
C LEU A 140 16.21 12.87 -1.35
N ARG A 141 15.53 13.88 -1.88
CA ARG A 141 15.91 14.64 -3.08
C ARG A 141 17.30 15.29 -2.97
N GLN A 142 17.77 15.58 -1.76
CA GLN A 142 19.11 16.16 -1.55
C GLN A 142 20.25 15.16 -1.79
N HIS A 143 19.95 13.86 -1.87
CA HIS A 143 20.94 12.80 -1.94
C HIS A 143 20.94 12.04 -3.28
N CYS A 144 19.93 12.23 -4.13
CA CYS A 144 19.76 11.47 -5.37
C CYS A 144 19.18 12.34 -6.50
N ASP A 145 19.33 11.88 -7.73
CA ASP A 145 18.64 12.44 -8.90
C ASP A 145 17.20 11.93 -8.91
N MET A 146 16.27 12.74 -8.40
CA MET A 146 14.91 12.29 -8.12
C MET A 146 13.87 13.00 -8.97
N CYS A 147 12.99 12.22 -9.62
CA CYS A 147 11.74 12.68 -10.20
C CYS A 147 10.52 12.07 -9.48
N ILE A 148 9.40 12.79 -9.51
CA ILE A 148 8.11 12.34 -8.99
C ILE A 148 7.16 12.19 -10.17
N LEU A 149 6.45 11.07 -10.24
CA LEU A 149 5.38 10.83 -11.21
C LEU A 149 4.04 10.80 -10.45
N GLU A 150 3.14 11.70 -10.84
CA GLU A 150 1.88 11.88 -10.14
C GLU A 150 0.71 12.03 -11.14
N ARG A 151 -0.45 11.51 -10.78
CA ARG A 151 -1.67 11.65 -11.60
C ARG A 151 -2.19 13.08 -11.61
N ASN A 152 -2.10 13.77 -10.48
CA ASN A 152 -2.41 15.18 -10.31
C ASN A 152 -1.11 15.94 -9.97
N PRO A 153 -0.22 16.18 -10.95
CA PRO A 153 1.12 16.66 -10.70
C PRO A 153 1.13 18.08 -10.11
N GLN A 154 2.00 18.27 -9.13
CA GLN A 154 2.35 19.57 -8.57
C GLN A 154 3.50 20.20 -9.39
N PRO A 155 3.79 21.49 -9.22
CA PRO A 155 4.93 22.11 -9.88
C PRO A 155 6.23 21.36 -9.63
N GLY A 156 6.86 20.86 -10.71
CA GLY A 156 8.08 20.06 -10.68
C GLY A 156 7.86 18.54 -10.70
N ASP A 157 6.62 18.07 -10.66
CA ASP A 157 6.29 16.66 -10.88
C ASP A 157 6.10 16.38 -12.38
N LEU A 158 6.29 15.12 -12.75
CA LEU A 158 5.93 14.60 -14.06
C LEU A 158 4.53 13.98 -14.02
N PRO A 159 3.75 14.03 -15.11
CA PRO A 159 2.48 13.31 -15.18
C PRO A 159 2.72 11.79 -15.16
N ASP A 160 1.75 11.02 -14.67
CA ASP A 160 1.85 9.56 -14.56
C ASP A 160 2.16 8.88 -15.91
N ALA A 161 1.71 9.45 -17.04
CA ALA A 161 2.01 8.96 -18.39
C ALA A 161 3.51 8.97 -18.73
N ALA A 162 4.32 9.81 -18.06
CA ALA A 162 5.77 9.82 -18.25
C ALA A 162 6.47 8.54 -17.77
N ALA A 163 5.77 7.69 -17.01
CA ALA A 163 6.30 6.42 -16.51
C ALA A 163 6.90 5.53 -17.61
N GLU A 164 6.28 5.49 -18.80
CA GLU A 164 6.75 4.69 -19.95
C GLU A 164 8.16 5.08 -20.42
N TYR A 165 8.54 6.34 -20.24
CA TYR A 165 9.82 6.89 -20.68
C TYR A 165 10.86 6.96 -19.56
N VAL A 166 10.41 7.21 -18.34
CA VAL A 166 11.29 7.52 -17.21
C VAL A 166 11.71 6.25 -16.46
N LEU A 167 10.79 5.33 -16.18
CA LEU A 167 11.05 4.20 -15.28
C LEU A 167 12.11 3.22 -15.79
N PRO A 168 12.24 2.94 -17.11
CA PRO A 168 13.29 2.04 -17.61
C PRO A 168 14.73 2.49 -17.33
N GLU A 169 14.93 3.78 -17.05
CA GLU A 169 16.24 4.37 -16.78
C GLU A 169 16.57 4.55 -15.30
N GLN A 170 15.69 4.12 -14.40
CA GLN A 170 15.87 4.32 -12.97
C GLN A 170 16.66 3.20 -12.31
N ASP A 171 17.45 3.53 -11.30
CA ASP A 171 18.11 2.56 -10.42
C ASP A 171 17.17 2.09 -9.32
N ILE A 172 16.34 3.01 -8.79
CA ILE A 172 15.40 2.77 -7.70
C ILE A 172 14.05 3.40 -8.01
N VAL A 173 12.98 2.67 -7.71
CA VAL A 173 11.61 3.16 -7.86
C VAL A 173 10.83 2.93 -6.58
N PHE A 174 10.36 4.01 -5.96
CA PHE A 174 9.39 3.96 -4.87
C PHE A 174 7.98 4.01 -5.46
N VAL A 175 7.14 3.01 -5.13
CA VAL A 175 5.80 2.87 -5.69
C VAL A 175 4.77 2.91 -4.58
N THR A 176 3.78 3.80 -4.69
CA THR A 176 2.66 3.84 -3.75
C THR A 176 1.80 2.58 -3.83
N GLY A 177 1.31 2.07 -2.68
CA GLY A 177 0.33 0.98 -2.64
C GLY A 177 -0.98 1.30 -3.36
N THR A 178 -1.30 2.57 -3.60
CA THR A 178 -2.51 2.99 -4.35
C THR A 178 -2.50 2.55 -5.82
N THR A 179 -1.34 2.15 -6.35
CA THR A 179 -1.21 1.58 -7.69
C THR A 179 -1.96 0.25 -7.88
N PHE A 180 -2.30 -0.43 -6.79
CA PHE A 180 -3.26 -1.55 -6.82
C PHE A 180 -4.69 -1.06 -7.06
N ILE A 181 -5.09 0.07 -6.49
CA ILE A 181 -6.44 0.64 -6.66
C ILE A 181 -6.68 1.06 -8.10
N ASN A 182 -5.73 1.78 -8.69
CA ASN A 182 -5.83 2.30 -10.06
C ASN A 182 -5.33 1.34 -11.15
N LYS A 183 -4.93 0.12 -10.77
CA LYS A 183 -4.51 -0.99 -11.67
C LYS A 183 -3.21 -0.74 -12.44
N THR A 184 -2.43 0.27 -12.09
CA THR A 184 -1.18 0.57 -12.81
C THR A 184 -0.01 -0.33 -12.39
N ILE A 185 -0.09 -0.97 -11.21
CA ILE A 185 1.04 -1.73 -10.61
C ILE A 185 1.65 -2.76 -11.55
N THR A 186 0.85 -3.52 -12.30
CA THR A 186 1.36 -4.55 -13.21
C THR A 186 2.20 -3.96 -14.33
N ARG A 187 1.78 -2.80 -14.89
CA ARG A 187 2.56 -2.12 -15.92
C ARG A 187 3.82 -1.49 -15.36
N LEU A 188 3.74 -0.89 -14.18
CA LEU A 188 4.89 -0.30 -13.51
C LEU A 188 5.99 -1.35 -13.25
N LEU A 189 5.63 -2.55 -12.80
CA LEU A 189 6.59 -3.66 -12.63
C LEU A 189 7.23 -4.12 -13.94
N GLU A 190 6.50 -4.08 -15.05
CA GLU A 190 7.07 -4.37 -16.38
C GLU A 190 8.14 -3.34 -16.78
N LEU A 191 7.93 -2.06 -16.44
CA LEU A 191 8.82 -0.95 -16.77
C LEU A 191 10.06 -0.88 -15.85
N THR A 192 10.00 -1.47 -14.66
CA THR A 192 11.04 -1.37 -13.63
C THR A 192 11.88 -2.63 -13.46
N ARG A 193 11.99 -3.46 -14.50
CA ARG A 193 12.67 -4.79 -14.42
C ARG A 193 14.13 -4.72 -14.01
N THR A 194 14.81 -3.60 -14.27
CA THR A 194 16.22 -3.38 -13.94
C THR A 194 16.42 -2.57 -12.67
N ALA A 195 15.35 -1.95 -12.16
CA ALA A 195 15.37 -1.13 -10.96
C ALA A 195 15.07 -1.94 -9.71
N LYS A 196 15.55 -1.46 -8.55
CA LYS A 196 15.04 -1.92 -7.26
C LYS A 196 13.70 -1.24 -6.97
N VAL A 197 12.66 -2.02 -6.74
CA VAL A 197 11.32 -1.50 -6.50
C VAL A 197 10.96 -1.62 -5.02
N PHE A 198 10.64 -0.49 -4.40
CA PHE A 198 10.20 -0.39 -3.01
C PHE A 198 8.74 0.06 -2.98
N MET A 199 7.85 -0.77 -2.44
CA MET A 199 6.47 -0.34 -2.23
C MET A 199 6.35 0.45 -0.93
N VAL A 200 5.66 1.59 -0.96
CA VAL A 200 5.62 2.52 0.17
C VAL A 200 4.22 3.07 0.44
N GLY A 201 3.99 3.43 1.70
CA GLY A 201 2.80 4.13 2.16
C GLY A 201 1.78 3.24 2.87
N PRO A 202 0.79 3.85 3.56
CA PRO A 202 -0.19 3.12 4.39
C PRO A 202 -1.05 2.11 3.62
N SER A 203 -1.24 2.30 2.32
CA SER A 203 -1.98 1.39 1.45
C SER A 203 -1.18 0.15 1.02
N THR A 204 0.07 -0.01 1.44
CA THR A 204 0.94 -1.12 1.03
C THR A 204 0.43 -2.46 1.58
N PRO A 205 0.12 -3.46 0.74
CA PRO A 205 -0.10 -4.83 1.20
C PRO A 205 1.24 -5.43 1.65
N MET A 206 1.36 -5.78 2.93
CA MET A 206 2.61 -6.28 3.49
C MET A 206 2.66 -7.82 3.48
N HIS A 207 2.53 -8.42 2.29
CA HIS A 207 2.58 -9.86 2.13
C HIS A 207 3.85 -10.32 1.40
N PRO A 208 4.61 -11.30 1.93
CA PRO A 208 5.90 -11.74 1.37
C PRO A 208 5.82 -12.25 -0.08
N LEU A 209 4.66 -12.70 -0.55
CA LEU A 209 4.50 -13.10 -1.96
C LEU A 209 4.92 -12.01 -2.95
N LEU A 210 4.82 -10.72 -2.57
CA LEU A 210 5.19 -9.60 -3.42
C LEU A 210 6.69 -9.57 -3.76
N PHE A 211 7.54 -10.16 -2.94
CA PHE A 211 8.96 -10.30 -3.25
C PHE A 211 9.19 -11.14 -4.51
N ARG A 212 8.35 -12.16 -4.75
CA ARG A 212 8.41 -12.99 -5.98
C ARG A 212 7.99 -12.20 -7.23
N HIS A 213 7.28 -11.09 -7.05
CA HIS A 213 6.87 -10.18 -8.12
C HIS A 213 7.84 -9.02 -8.35
N GLY A 214 9.04 -9.05 -7.72
CA GLY A 214 10.12 -8.11 -7.99
C GLY A 214 10.21 -6.93 -7.00
N PHE A 215 9.42 -6.93 -5.92
CA PHE A 215 9.60 -5.93 -4.87
C PHE A 215 10.82 -6.27 -3.99
N ALA A 216 11.66 -5.27 -3.75
CA ALA A 216 12.81 -5.38 -2.85
C ALA A 216 12.44 -5.08 -1.40
N SER A 217 11.40 -4.28 -1.17
CA SER A 217 10.80 -4.08 0.16
C SER A 217 9.34 -3.66 0.08
N LEU A 218 8.64 -3.85 1.21
CA LEU A 218 7.27 -3.42 1.43
C LEU A 218 7.26 -2.55 2.69
N SER A 219 7.00 -1.27 2.54
CA SER A 219 6.98 -0.32 3.64
C SER A 219 5.56 0.18 3.83
N GLY A 220 4.94 -0.27 4.91
CA GLY A 220 3.52 -0.07 5.14
C GLY A 220 3.21 0.34 6.57
N LEU A 221 1.96 0.16 6.93
CA LEU A 221 1.41 0.50 8.23
C LEU A 221 0.87 -0.75 8.92
N VAL A 222 1.30 -0.95 10.17
CA VAL A 222 0.68 -1.88 11.12
C VAL A 222 -0.09 -1.06 12.16
N VAL A 223 -1.32 -1.43 12.46
CA VAL A 223 -2.16 -0.71 13.41
C VAL A 223 -2.19 -1.45 14.75
N GLU A 224 -1.71 -0.78 15.80
CA GLU A 224 -1.70 -1.29 17.18
C GLU A 224 -2.93 -0.86 17.98
N ASN A 225 -3.51 0.30 17.63
CA ASN A 225 -4.69 0.86 18.28
C ASN A 225 -5.76 1.23 17.25
N ALA A 226 -6.61 0.27 16.91
CA ALA A 226 -7.68 0.44 15.92
C ALA A 226 -8.61 1.61 16.26
N ALA A 227 -8.99 1.77 17.54
CA ALA A 227 -9.89 2.84 17.96
C ALA A 227 -9.23 4.23 17.86
N GLY A 228 -7.94 4.35 18.16
CA GLY A 228 -7.17 5.58 18.01
C GLY A 228 -7.05 6.00 16.54
N VAL A 229 -6.68 5.07 15.69
CA VAL A 229 -6.58 5.29 14.24
C VAL A 229 -7.95 5.61 13.64
N ALA A 230 -9.02 4.90 14.01
CA ALA A 230 -10.37 5.20 13.54
C ALA A 230 -10.83 6.63 13.87
N ARG A 231 -10.48 7.15 15.06
CA ARG A 231 -10.76 8.55 15.41
C ARG A 231 -9.96 9.53 14.55
N ALA A 232 -8.67 9.27 14.34
CA ALA A 232 -7.82 10.09 13.47
C ALA A 232 -8.37 10.18 12.05
N LEU A 233 -8.81 9.05 11.48
CA LEU A 233 -9.42 8.99 10.14
C LEU A 233 -10.70 9.82 10.06
N LYS A 234 -11.60 9.72 11.04
CA LYS A 234 -12.85 10.49 11.09
C LYS A 234 -12.63 11.99 11.21
N ASN A 235 -11.51 12.40 11.83
CA ASN A 235 -11.14 13.79 12.00
C ASN A 235 -10.28 14.32 10.82
N ASN A 236 -10.03 13.49 9.80
CA ASN A 236 -9.18 13.80 8.65
C ASN A 236 -7.75 14.21 9.00
N ASP A 237 -7.24 13.73 10.12
CA ASP A 237 -5.89 14.00 10.61
C ASP A 237 -4.96 12.85 10.21
N CYS A 238 -4.33 13.01 9.03
CA CYS A 238 -3.42 11.98 8.48
C CYS A 238 -2.15 11.79 9.33
N GLU A 239 -1.68 12.82 10.02
CA GLU A 239 -0.51 12.72 10.90
C GLU A 239 -0.87 12.02 12.21
N ALA A 240 -2.08 12.25 12.72
CA ALA A 240 -2.57 11.63 13.93
C ALA A 240 -2.73 10.10 13.81
N ILE A 241 -2.81 9.54 12.61
CA ILE A 241 -2.81 8.09 12.41
C ILE A 241 -1.59 7.45 13.08
N PHE A 242 -0.40 8.02 12.85
CA PHE A 242 0.85 7.51 13.43
C PHE A 242 0.97 7.81 14.93
N ALA A 243 0.50 8.97 15.38
CA ALA A 243 0.50 9.32 16.80
C ALA A 243 -0.52 8.51 17.63
N ASN A 244 -1.55 7.95 17.00
CA ASN A 244 -2.63 7.23 17.66
C ASN A 244 -2.61 5.70 17.44
N GLY A 245 -1.47 5.13 17.10
CA GLY A 245 -1.27 3.69 17.07
C GLY A 245 -1.02 3.09 15.68
N GLY A 246 -0.62 3.92 14.71
CA GLY A 246 -0.10 3.44 13.43
C GLY A 246 1.43 3.33 13.47
N LEU A 247 1.96 2.14 13.29
CA LEU A 247 3.40 1.84 13.28
C LEU A 247 3.89 1.70 11.84
N LYS A 248 4.93 2.46 11.46
CA LYS A 248 5.63 2.29 10.17
C LYS A 248 6.57 1.10 10.25
N VAL A 249 6.39 0.14 9.36
CA VAL A 249 7.19 -1.08 9.29
C VAL A 249 7.71 -1.27 7.87
N ASN A 250 9.00 -1.63 7.76
CA ASN A 250 9.63 -2.04 6.52
C ASN A 250 9.82 -3.56 6.56
N LEU A 251 9.22 -4.26 5.61
CA LEU A 251 9.36 -5.70 5.41
C LEU A 251 10.35 -5.94 4.27
N LEU A 252 11.40 -6.70 4.55
CA LEU A 252 12.42 -7.07 3.56
C LEU A 252 12.47 -8.59 3.41
N PRO A 253 12.91 -9.10 2.26
CA PRO A 253 13.21 -10.52 2.13
C PRO A 253 14.22 -10.93 3.19
N GLY A 254 13.97 -12.05 3.88
CA GLY A 254 14.96 -12.68 4.74
C GLY A 254 16.10 -13.20 3.87
N GLY A 255 17.35 -12.92 4.25
CA GLY A 255 18.51 -13.56 3.61
C GLY A 255 18.37 -15.08 3.75
N ALA A 256 18.72 -15.82 2.71
CA ALA A 256 18.98 -17.24 2.86
C ALA A 256 20.09 -17.41 3.92
N GLN A 257 19.77 -18.05 5.05
CA GLN A 257 20.77 -18.51 6.02
C GLN A 257 21.52 -19.67 5.42
#